data_c32435c4aff9d251d897601059cdb970
#
_entry.id   c32435c4aff9d251d897601059cdb970
#
_cell.length_a   1.000
_cell.length_b   1.000
_cell.length_c   1.000
_cell.angle_alpha   90.00
_cell.angle_beta   90.00
_cell.angle_gamma   90.00
#
_symmetry.space_group_name_H-M   'P 1'
#
loop_
_entity.id
_entity.type
_entity.pdbx_description
1 polymer ?
#
loop_
_entity_poly.entity_id
_entity_poly.type
_entity_poly.pdbx_seq_one_letter_code
_entity_poly.pdbx_strand_id
1 'polypeptide(L)'
;MSKEDKIVFCTGGGCTAKLGAGVLSRILEKLPRGEKDPDLLVGYDSRDDAAVYRITDDIALVQTVDFFPPMVDDPYTFGQIAATNALSDVYAMGGEVKTALNLVCFPEEMDLNVLGEILRGGAEKVAEAGGSLAGGHSIADSGVKYGLSVTGLVDPHRMYTNDTGVPGDKLLLTKALGVGLLCTANRVGEAAPEEMEAAIRSMTTLNKTAAEISRKYRVHAATDVTGFSFLGHLHEMMGGKLSCIIHANAVPVLPGAEKAADAFLYTAAGQRNRNHTGPFVRFENVSFAMEEVLFDPQTSGGLLLAVDPADAAALEQELRAAGLPASIVGEILPKQEIEITVSDK
;
A
#
# COMPACT_ATOMS: atom_id res chain seq x y z
N MET A 1 1.02 25.51 -38.12
CA MET A 1 2.04 24.57 -37.58
C MET A 1 1.52 24.08 -36.25
N SER A 2 1.03 22.87 -36.24
CA SER A 2 0.52 22.20 -35.05
C SER A 2 1.68 22.04 -34.04
N LYS A 3 1.49 22.51 -32.80
CA LYS A 3 2.27 21.98 -31.68
C LYS A 3 1.97 20.47 -31.68
N GLU A 4 2.98 19.65 -31.96
CA GLU A 4 2.96 18.25 -31.61
C GLU A 4 2.73 18.20 -30.10
N ASP A 5 1.53 17.83 -29.70
CA ASP A 5 1.22 17.52 -28.31
C ASP A 5 2.03 16.25 -27.98
N LYS A 6 3.25 16.42 -27.48
CA LYS A 6 4.06 15.30 -27.01
C LYS A 6 3.27 14.65 -25.88
N ILE A 7 2.97 13.37 -26.02
CA ILE A 7 2.34 12.58 -24.97
C ILE A 7 3.27 12.59 -23.76
N VAL A 8 2.79 13.14 -22.64
CA VAL A 8 3.57 13.24 -21.41
C VAL A 8 3.53 11.90 -20.70
N PHE A 9 4.70 11.30 -20.46
CA PHE A 9 4.80 10.00 -19.78
C PHE A 9 4.32 10.07 -18.32
N CYS A 10 4.87 10.98 -17.52
CA CYS A 10 4.47 11.15 -16.11
C CYS A 10 3.48 12.31 -15.97
N THR A 11 2.22 11.99 -15.70
CA THR A 11 1.16 12.99 -15.42
C THR A 11 0.88 13.16 -13.92
N GLY A 12 1.63 12.41 -13.08
CA GLY A 12 1.35 12.24 -11.66
C GLY A 12 0.25 11.20 -11.43
N GLY A 13 0.55 10.21 -10.62
CA GLY A 13 -0.33 9.06 -10.48
C GLY A 13 0.00 8.24 -9.26
N GLY A 14 0.38 7.00 -9.49
CA GLY A 14 0.51 6.03 -8.42
C GLY A 14 -0.83 5.76 -7.74
N CYS A 15 -0.79 5.36 -6.48
CA CYS A 15 -2.00 5.08 -5.70
C CYS A 15 -2.89 6.32 -5.46
N THR A 16 -2.39 7.55 -5.72
CA THR A 16 -3.21 8.77 -5.65
C THR A 16 -4.30 8.81 -6.72
N ALA A 17 -4.16 8.03 -7.80
CA ALA A 17 -5.14 7.91 -8.87
C ALA A 17 -6.34 7.00 -8.53
N LYS A 18 -6.27 6.24 -7.44
CA LYS A 18 -7.39 5.38 -7.00
C LYS A 18 -8.64 6.20 -6.70
N LEU A 19 -9.83 5.61 -6.98
CA LEU A 19 -11.10 6.19 -6.56
C LEU A 19 -11.18 6.21 -5.03
N GLY A 20 -11.79 7.25 -4.46
CA GLY A 20 -11.94 7.33 -3.02
C GLY A 20 -12.78 6.18 -2.47
N ALA A 21 -12.39 5.64 -1.30
CA ALA A 21 -13.00 4.47 -0.66
C ALA A 21 -14.53 4.60 -0.53
N GLY A 22 -15.04 5.75 -0.10
CA GLY A 22 -16.49 5.98 0.06
C GLY A 22 -17.29 6.02 -1.25
N VAL A 23 -16.65 6.26 -2.40
CA VAL A 23 -17.31 6.19 -3.72
C VAL A 23 -17.42 4.75 -4.16
N LEU A 24 -16.33 4.00 -4.04
CA LEU A 24 -16.24 2.60 -4.45
C LEU A 24 -17.19 1.72 -3.64
N SER A 25 -17.19 1.85 -2.32
CA SER A 25 -18.09 1.10 -1.41
C SER A 25 -19.55 1.23 -1.82
N ARG A 26 -20.03 2.45 -2.08
CA ARG A 26 -21.42 2.70 -2.49
C ARG A 26 -21.80 2.06 -3.82
N ILE A 27 -20.84 1.82 -4.71
CA ILE A 27 -21.07 1.13 -5.98
C ILE A 27 -21.11 -0.39 -5.73
N LEU A 28 -20.14 -0.91 -4.99
CA LEU A 28 -20.02 -2.34 -4.68
C LEU A 28 -21.22 -2.88 -3.89
N GLU A 29 -21.78 -2.08 -2.97
CA GLU A 29 -23.00 -2.45 -2.22
C GLU A 29 -24.23 -2.71 -3.11
N LYS A 30 -24.24 -2.16 -4.33
CA LYS A 30 -25.35 -2.33 -5.29
C LYS A 30 -25.16 -3.51 -6.24
N LEU A 31 -24.01 -4.19 -6.18
CA LEU A 31 -23.78 -5.35 -7.03
C LEU A 31 -24.68 -6.52 -6.62
N PRO A 32 -25.21 -7.28 -7.59
CA PRO A 32 -25.95 -8.50 -7.28
C PRO A 32 -25.06 -9.45 -6.49
N ARG A 33 -25.52 -9.89 -5.34
CA ARG A 33 -24.85 -10.92 -4.54
C ARG A 33 -25.41 -12.27 -4.93
N GLY A 34 -24.56 -13.15 -5.46
CA GLY A 34 -24.88 -14.56 -5.66
C GLY A 34 -24.95 -15.32 -4.33
N GLU A 35 -25.22 -16.63 -4.40
CA GLU A 35 -25.01 -17.50 -3.26
C GLU A 35 -23.53 -17.43 -2.84
N LYS A 36 -23.30 -17.35 -1.52
CA LYS A 36 -21.93 -17.26 -0.98
C LYS A 36 -21.21 -18.58 -1.22
N ASP A 37 -20.18 -18.57 -2.06
CA ASP A 37 -19.30 -19.72 -2.26
C ASP A 37 -18.54 -19.98 -0.94
N PRO A 38 -18.67 -21.17 -0.33
CA PRO A 38 -17.98 -21.49 0.94
C PRO A 38 -16.45 -21.55 0.80
N ASP A 39 -15.92 -21.70 -0.42
CA ASP A 39 -14.50 -21.72 -0.70
C ASP A 39 -13.92 -20.31 -0.96
N LEU A 40 -14.75 -19.29 -1.16
CA LEU A 40 -14.33 -17.90 -1.15
C LEU A 40 -14.16 -17.44 0.30
N LEU A 41 -12.95 -17.57 0.85
CA LEU A 41 -12.63 -17.25 2.24
C LEU A 41 -12.62 -15.74 2.48
N VAL A 42 -12.03 -14.99 1.53
CA VAL A 42 -11.93 -13.51 1.55
C VAL A 42 -12.39 -12.99 0.19
N GLY A 43 -13.33 -12.05 0.21
CA GLY A 43 -13.84 -11.38 -0.99
C GLY A 43 -13.93 -9.86 -0.77
N TYR A 44 -14.53 -9.14 -1.72
CA TYR A 44 -14.64 -7.68 -1.64
C TYR A 44 -15.48 -7.15 -0.45
N ASP A 45 -16.22 -8.04 0.24
CA ASP A 45 -17.05 -7.67 1.41
C ASP A 45 -16.21 -7.34 2.65
N SER A 46 -15.03 -7.94 2.80
CA SER A 46 -14.14 -7.79 3.95
C SER A 46 -13.20 -6.59 3.87
N ARG A 47 -13.06 -5.97 2.71
CA ARG A 47 -12.12 -4.86 2.43
C ARG A 47 -10.67 -5.24 2.68
N ASP A 48 -10.32 -6.51 2.54
CA ASP A 48 -8.96 -7.02 2.60
C ASP A 48 -8.19 -6.70 1.29
N ASP A 49 -6.88 -6.85 1.34
CA ASP A 49 -5.98 -6.46 0.26
C ASP A 49 -6.13 -7.35 -0.99
N ALA A 50 -6.51 -8.61 -0.82
CA ALA A 50 -6.71 -9.55 -1.92
C ALA A 50 -7.88 -10.51 -1.67
N ALA A 51 -8.40 -11.09 -2.75
CA ALA A 51 -9.33 -12.23 -2.66
C ALA A 51 -8.57 -13.51 -2.30
N VAL A 52 -9.17 -14.35 -1.44
CA VAL A 52 -8.60 -15.66 -1.07
C VAL A 52 -9.63 -16.75 -1.36
N TYR A 53 -9.26 -17.71 -2.20
CA TYR A 53 -10.10 -18.83 -2.60
C TYR A 53 -9.47 -20.16 -2.23
N ARG A 54 -10.15 -20.96 -1.42
CA ARG A 54 -9.66 -22.28 -0.97
C ARG A 54 -9.66 -23.29 -2.12
N ILE A 55 -8.54 -23.98 -2.32
CA ILE A 55 -8.40 -25.08 -3.29
C ILE A 55 -8.42 -26.43 -2.58
N THR A 56 -7.71 -26.53 -1.46
CA THR A 56 -7.70 -27.70 -0.57
C THR A 56 -7.76 -27.21 0.88
N ASP A 57 -7.75 -28.14 1.83
CA ASP A 57 -7.72 -27.77 3.26
C ASP A 57 -6.46 -26.97 3.63
N ASP A 58 -5.33 -27.21 2.95
CA ASP A 58 -4.04 -26.60 3.26
C ASP A 58 -3.56 -25.56 2.23
N ILE A 59 -4.31 -25.34 1.13
CA ILE A 59 -3.91 -24.46 0.05
C ILE A 59 -5.07 -23.55 -0.37
N ALA A 60 -4.83 -22.25 -0.36
CA ALA A 60 -5.72 -21.25 -0.96
C ALA A 60 -4.96 -20.36 -1.96
N LEU A 61 -5.66 -19.93 -3.01
CA LEU A 61 -5.19 -18.91 -3.93
C LEU A 61 -5.40 -17.53 -3.32
N VAL A 62 -4.38 -16.68 -3.46
CA VAL A 62 -4.48 -15.24 -3.25
C VAL A 62 -4.48 -14.58 -4.62
N GLN A 63 -5.48 -13.76 -4.92
CA GLN A 63 -5.61 -13.08 -6.21
C GLN A 63 -5.83 -11.59 -6.00
N THR A 64 -4.99 -10.78 -6.67
CA THR A 64 -5.10 -9.33 -6.67
C THR A 64 -4.82 -8.75 -8.03
N VAL A 65 -5.21 -7.48 -8.21
CA VAL A 65 -4.92 -6.68 -9.38
C VAL A 65 -4.71 -5.23 -8.97
N ASP A 66 -3.54 -4.67 -9.33
CA ASP A 66 -3.28 -3.26 -9.11
C ASP A 66 -2.50 -2.66 -10.28
N PHE A 67 -2.93 -1.49 -10.77
CA PHE A 67 -2.28 -0.75 -11.84
C PHE A 67 -2.62 0.73 -11.75
N PHE A 68 -1.71 1.58 -12.20
CA PHE A 68 -1.87 3.03 -12.10
C PHE A 68 -0.98 3.78 -13.10
N PRO A 69 -1.21 5.09 -13.33
CA PRO A 69 -0.35 5.92 -14.15
C PRO A 69 0.98 6.25 -13.46
N PRO A 70 2.04 6.62 -14.23
CA PRO A 70 3.36 6.95 -13.69
C PRO A 70 3.34 8.11 -12.70
N MET A 71 4.17 7.98 -11.64
CA MET A 71 4.45 9.03 -10.66
C MET A 71 5.93 9.47 -10.65
N VAL A 72 6.78 8.77 -11.38
CA VAL A 72 8.20 9.07 -11.60
C VAL A 72 8.48 9.15 -13.10
N ASP A 73 9.53 9.85 -13.50
CA ASP A 73 9.83 10.11 -14.90
C ASP A 73 10.60 8.95 -15.59
N ASP A 74 11.31 8.13 -14.81
CA ASP A 74 12.05 6.99 -15.34
C ASP A 74 11.14 5.78 -15.55
N PRO A 75 10.95 5.30 -16.82
CA PRO A 75 10.06 4.19 -17.12
C PRO A 75 10.42 2.88 -16.42
N TYR A 76 11.71 2.57 -16.31
CA TYR A 76 12.17 1.37 -15.63
C TYR A 76 11.82 1.39 -14.13
N THR A 77 12.12 2.50 -13.45
CA THR A 77 11.76 2.71 -12.04
C THR A 77 10.25 2.65 -11.84
N PHE A 78 9.47 3.26 -12.75
CA PHE A 78 8.02 3.15 -12.71
C PHE A 78 7.54 1.69 -12.78
N GLY A 79 8.12 0.90 -13.70
CA GLY A 79 7.84 -0.53 -13.82
C GLY A 79 8.12 -1.30 -12.52
N GLN A 80 9.25 -1.00 -11.87
CA GLN A 80 9.60 -1.59 -10.57
C GLN A 80 8.59 -1.22 -9.48
N ILE A 81 8.21 0.05 -9.39
CA ILE A 81 7.25 0.54 -8.37
C ILE A 81 5.88 -0.11 -8.56
N ALA A 82 5.38 -0.12 -9.79
CA ALA A 82 4.05 -0.67 -10.08
C ALA A 82 3.97 -2.17 -9.79
N ALA A 83 5.02 -2.93 -10.14
CA ALA A 83 5.09 -4.35 -9.81
C ALA A 83 5.22 -4.57 -8.29
N THR A 84 6.09 -3.81 -7.60
CA THR A 84 6.28 -3.92 -6.15
C THR A 84 4.97 -3.68 -5.41
N ASN A 85 4.18 -2.68 -5.84
CA ASN A 85 2.88 -2.38 -5.27
C ASN A 85 1.88 -3.52 -5.47
N ALA A 86 1.74 -4.04 -6.70
CA ALA A 86 0.79 -5.12 -6.98
C ALA A 86 1.15 -6.47 -6.31
N LEU A 87 2.44 -6.72 -6.06
CA LEU A 87 2.92 -7.90 -5.34
C LEU A 87 2.65 -7.81 -3.83
N SER A 88 2.46 -6.61 -3.30
CA SER A 88 2.36 -6.33 -1.87
C SER A 88 1.12 -6.95 -1.22
N ASP A 89 -0.01 -6.93 -1.90
CA ASP A 89 -1.26 -7.51 -1.41
C ASP A 89 -1.12 -9.00 -1.04
N VAL A 90 -0.33 -9.76 -1.84
CA VAL A 90 -0.08 -11.16 -1.53
C VAL A 90 0.69 -11.32 -0.22
N TYR A 91 1.63 -10.43 0.06
CA TYR A 91 2.39 -10.42 1.31
C TYR A 91 1.54 -9.98 2.51
N ALA A 92 0.65 -9.00 2.31
CA ALA A 92 -0.30 -8.56 3.33
C ALA A 92 -1.24 -9.68 3.78
N MET A 93 -1.65 -10.55 2.83
CA MET A 93 -2.44 -11.76 3.14
C MET A 93 -1.62 -12.92 3.72
N GLY A 94 -0.31 -12.74 3.99
CA GLY A 94 0.58 -13.80 4.45
C GLY A 94 0.97 -14.83 3.38
N GLY A 95 0.67 -14.55 2.11
CA GLY A 95 0.88 -15.44 0.98
C GLY A 95 2.30 -15.38 0.38
N GLU A 96 2.54 -16.26 -0.59
CA GLU A 96 3.74 -16.29 -1.43
C GLU A 96 3.36 -16.06 -2.88
N VAL A 97 4.06 -15.16 -3.56
CA VAL A 97 3.86 -14.89 -4.99
C VAL A 97 4.23 -16.13 -5.82
N LYS A 98 3.37 -16.51 -6.77
CA LYS A 98 3.62 -17.62 -7.69
C LYS A 98 3.68 -17.15 -9.15
N THR A 99 2.67 -16.42 -9.61
CA THR A 99 2.64 -15.92 -10.99
C THR A 99 2.13 -14.48 -11.05
N ALA A 100 2.53 -13.77 -12.09
CA ALA A 100 2.02 -12.44 -12.40
C ALA A 100 1.74 -12.31 -13.90
N LEU A 101 0.71 -11.51 -14.23
CA LEU A 101 0.36 -11.10 -15.58
C LEU A 101 0.46 -9.58 -15.69
N ASN A 102 1.12 -9.08 -16.74
CA ASN A 102 1.18 -7.65 -17.02
C ASN A 102 -0.18 -7.09 -17.41
N LEU A 103 -0.51 -5.92 -16.89
CA LEU A 103 -1.64 -5.09 -17.32
C LEU A 103 -1.08 -3.77 -17.86
N VAL A 104 -1.32 -3.50 -19.14
CA VAL A 104 -0.71 -2.39 -19.85
C VAL A 104 -1.77 -1.57 -20.58
N CYS A 105 -1.80 -0.25 -20.32
CA CYS A 105 -2.41 0.75 -21.21
C CYS A 105 -1.27 1.62 -21.75
N PHE A 106 -1.14 1.76 -23.06
CA PHE A 106 0.00 2.46 -23.66
C PHE A 106 -0.39 3.21 -24.93
N PRO A 107 0.04 4.49 -25.10
CA PRO A 107 -0.23 5.26 -26.32
C PRO A 107 0.52 4.69 -27.52
N GLU A 108 -0.19 4.45 -28.63
CA GLU A 108 0.40 3.86 -29.86
C GLU A 108 1.53 4.73 -30.45
N GLU A 109 1.45 6.05 -30.28
CA GLU A 109 2.43 7.00 -30.81
C GLU A 109 3.67 7.18 -29.91
N MET A 110 3.66 6.60 -28.68
CA MET A 110 4.81 6.68 -27.79
C MET A 110 5.88 5.66 -28.17
N ASP A 111 7.15 6.00 -27.97
CA ASP A 111 8.28 5.11 -28.24
C ASP A 111 8.13 3.78 -27.47
N LEU A 112 8.12 2.67 -28.21
CA LEU A 112 8.01 1.31 -27.64
C LEU A 112 9.21 0.94 -26.73
N ASN A 113 10.36 1.63 -26.82
CA ASN A 113 11.44 1.44 -25.87
C ASN A 113 11.02 1.83 -24.45
N VAL A 114 10.15 2.85 -24.31
CA VAL A 114 9.58 3.24 -23.00
C VAL A 114 8.79 2.07 -22.41
N LEU A 115 7.94 1.42 -23.21
CA LEU A 115 7.21 0.22 -22.80
C LEU A 115 8.16 -0.92 -22.42
N GLY A 116 9.21 -1.13 -23.22
CA GLY A 116 10.23 -2.14 -22.95
C GLY A 116 10.88 -1.97 -21.56
N GLU A 117 11.24 -0.73 -21.19
CA GLU A 117 11.82 -0.42 -19.88
C GLU A 117 10.83 -0.63 -18.74
N ILE A 118 9.56 -0.25 -18.90
CA ILE A 118 8.51 -0.50 -17.90
C ILE A 118 8.39 -2.00 -17.63
N LEU A 119 8.24 -2.79 -18.70
CA LEU A 119 8.09 -4.26 -18.60
C LEU A 119 9.33 -4.92 -18.01
N ARG A 120 10.54 -4.42 -18.32
CA ARG A 120 11.80 -4.90 -17.74
C ARG A 120 11.83 -4.69 -16.24
N GLY A 121 11.51 -3.47 -15.78
CA GLY A 121 11.46 -3.15 -14.34
C GLY A 121 10.46 -4.02 -13.59
N GLY A 122 9.27 -4.23 -14.18
CA GLY A 122 8.24 -5.11 -13.59
C GLY A 122 8.67 -6.58 -13.53
N ALA A 123 9.27 -7.09 -14.63
CA ALA A 123 9.73 -8.49 -14.70
C ALA A 123 10.81 -8.80 -13.66
N GLU A 124 11.74 -7.86 -13.44
CA GLU A 124 12.80 -8.02 -12.43
C GLU A 124 12.22 -8.09 -11.01
N LYS A 125 11.17 -7.28 -10.69
CA LYS A 125 10.52 -7.34 -9.38
C LYS A 125 9.72 -8.64 -9.18
N VAL A 126 9.07 -9.16 -10.21
CA VAL A 126 8.42 -10.48 -10.15
C VAL A 126 9.44 -11.58 -9.89
N ALA A 127 10.61 -11.54 -10.54
CA ALA A 127 11.70 -12.50 -10.31
C ALA A 127 12.28 -12.37 -8.88
N GLU A 128 12.50 -11.14 -8.38
CA GLU A 128 12.94 -10.87 -6.99
C GLU A 128 11.93 -11.41 -5.97
N ALA A 129 10.63 -11.31 -6.27
CA ALA A 129 9.58 -11.90 -5.46
C ALA A 129 9.63 -13.45 -5.43
N GLY A 130 10.35 -14.08 -6.36
CA GLY A 130 10.39 -15.54 -6.55
C GLY A 130 9.22 -16.05 -7.40
N GLY A 131 8.48 -15.15 -8.05
CA GLY A 131 7.37 -15.49 -8.94
C GLY A 131 7.79 -15.62 -10.40
N SER A 132 6.86 -16.07 -11.23
CA SER A 132 7.02 -16.18 -12.68
C SER A 132 6.11 -15.19 -13.41
N LEU A 133 6.69 -14.36 -14.27
CA LEU A 133 5.89 -13.53 -15.17
C LEU A 133 5.35 -14.41 -16.30
N ALA A 134 4.04 -14.62 -16.34
CA ALA A 134 3.39 -15.63 -17.18
C ALA A 134 2.72 -15.05 -18.45
N GLY A 135 2.86 -13.76 -18.69
CA GLY A 135 2.25 -13.07 -19.82
C GLY A 135 1.54 -11.78 -19.43
N GLY A 136 0.41 -11.50 -20.05
CA GLY A 136 -0.37 -10.31 -19.72
C GLY A 136 -1.27 -9.86 -20.87
N HIS A 137 -1.81 -8.64 -20.73
CA HIS A 137 -2.65 -8.00 -21.74
C HIS A 137 -2.28 -6.53 -21.91
N SER A 138 -2.33 -6.04 -23.15
CA SER A 138 -2.06 -4.64 -23.46
C SER A 138 -3.16 -4.07 -24.35
N ILE A 139 -3.51 -2.80 -24.11
CA ILE A 139 -4.45 -2.05 -24.93
C ILE A 139 -3.86 -0.67 -25.28
N ALA A 140 -4.25 -0.13 -26.42
CA ALA A 140 -4.00 1.26 -26.76
C ALA A 140 -4.85 2.18 -25.87
N ASP A 141 -4.24 3.26 -25.34
CA ASP A 141 -4.92 4.25 -24.50
C ASP A 141 -4.24 5.62 -24.67
N SER A 142 -4.90 6.67 -24.24
CA SER A 142 -4.37 8.04 -24.29
C SER A 142 -3.24 8.31 -23.30
N GLY A 143 -3.03 7.45 -22.31
CA GLY A 143 -1.99 7.59 -21.29
C GLY A 143 -1.47 6.27 -20.79
N VAL A 144 -0.23 6.29 -20.29
CA VAL A 144 0.41 5.08 -19.76
C VAL A 144 -0.23 4.69 -18.44
N LYS A 145 -0.57 3.40 -18.31
CA LYS A 145 -0.89 2.73 -17.05
C LYS A 145 -0.24 1.35 -17.05
N TYR A 146 0.34 0.98 -15.95
CA TYR A 146 0.98 -0.31 -15.79
C TYR A 146 0.76 -0.88 -14.40
N GLY A 147 0.70 -2.17 -14.32
CA GLY A 147 0.66 -2.96 -13.11
C GLY A 147 0.53 -4.44 -13.40
N LEU A 148 0.12 -5.20 -12.41
CA LEU A 148 0.04 -6.64 -12.49
C LEU A 148 -1.31 -7.16 -11.99
N SER A 149 -1.74 -8.29 -12.56
CA SER A 149 -2.61 -9.23 -11.88
C SER A 149 -1.72 -10.32 -11.27
N VAL A 150 -1.80 -10.51 -9.95
CA VAL A 150 -0.90 -11.40 -9.22
C VAL A 150 -1.68 -12.57 -8.63
N THR A 151 -1.11 -13.76 -8.74
CA THR A 151 -1.59 -14.96 -8.06
C THR A 151 -0.52 -15.44 -7.09
N GLY A 152 -0.93 -15.58 -5.83
CA GLY A 152 -0.13 -16.18 -4.76
C GLY A 152 -0.79 -17.42 -4.19
N LEU A 153 -0.08 -18.08 -3.29
CA LEU A 153 -0.59 -19.17 -2.47
C LEU A 153 -0.43 -18.84 -0.99
N VAL A 154 -1.41 -19.26 -0.19
CA VAL A 154 -1.37 -19.15 1.27
C VAL A 154 -1.95 -20.41 1.90
N ASP A 155 -1.48 -20.75 3.09
CA ASP A 155 -2.16 -21.72 3.96
C ASP A 155 -3.40 -21.02 4.57
N PRO A 156 -4.64 -21.50 4.32
CA PRO A 156 -5.85 -20.87 4.82
C PRO A 156 -5.92 -20.78 6.34
N HIS A 157 -5.16 -21.61 7.07
CA HIS A 157 -5.08 -21.58 8.53
C HIS A 157 -4.06 -20.57 9.06
N ARG A 158 -3.25 -19.98 8.18
CA ARG A 158 -2.16 -19.05 8.51
C ARG A 158 -2.21 -17.74 7.71
N MET A 159 -3.29 -17.54 6.96
CA MET A 159 -3.48 -16.29 6.23
C MET A 159 -3.76 -15.15 7.23
N TYR A 160 -3.39 -13.94 6.84
CA TYR A 160 -3.77 -12.73 7.54
C TYR A 160 -5.02 -12.13 6.91
N THR A 161 -5.81 -11.45 7.73
CA THR A 161 -6.86 -10.53 7.31
C THR A 161 -6.66 -9.21 8.04
N ASN A 162 -7.30 -8.15 7.56
CA ASN A 162 -7.05 -6.82 8.10
C ASN A 162 -7.78 -6.54 9.42
N ASP A 163 -8.90 -7.25 9.75
CA ASP A 163 -9.82 -6.93 10.86
C ASP A 163 -9.80 -7.95 12.02
N THR A 164 -8.77 -8.77 12.12
CA THR A 164 -8.62 -9.83 13.15
C THR A 164 -7.73 -9.45 14.32
N GLY A 165 -7.28 -8.20 14.40
CA GLY A 165 -6.56 -7.68 15.56
C GLY A 165 -7.36 -7.76 16.86
N VAL A 166 -6.66 -7.83 17.99
CA VAL A 166 -7.27 -7.93 19.32
C VAL A 166 -6.75 -6.83 20.24
N PRO A 167 -7.53 -6.42 21.28
CA PRO A 167 -7.03 -5.44 22.27
C PRO A 167 -5.75 -5.90 22.93
N GLY A 168 -4.77 -5.02 23.01
CA GLY A 168 -3.43 -5.27 23.53
C GLY A 168 -2.37 -5.48 22.45
N ASP A 169 -2.77 -5.81 21.21
CA ASP A 169 -1.83 -5.94 20.11
C ASP A 169 -1.06 -4.64 19.89
N LYS A 170 0.22 -4.78 19.58
CA LYS A 170 1.07 -3.67 19.15
C LYS A 170 0.95 -3.48 17.63
N LEU A 171 0.77 -2.24 17.22
CA LEU A 171 0.75 -1.85 15.82
C LEU A 171 2.17 -1.57 15.35
N LEU A 172 2.64 -2.32 14.36
CA LEU A 172 3.98 -2.24 13.81
C LEU A 172 3.92 -1.87 12.33
N LEU A 173 4.64 -0.79 11.94
CA LEU A 173 4.73 -0.32 10.56
C LEU A 173 6.13 -0.63 10.00
N THR A 174 6.22 -1.19 8.77
CA THR A 174 7.48 -1.71 8.22
C THR A 174 8.20 -0.79 7.24
N LYS A 175 7.55 0.29 6.76
CA LYS A 175 8.17 1.33 5.89
C LYS A 175 7.78 2.72 6.36
N ALA A 176 8.62 3.70 6.02
CA ALA A 176 8.36 5.11 6.30
C ALA A 176 7.24 5.69 5.42
N LEU A 177 6.50 6.66 5.97
CA LEU A 177 5.43 7.39 5.29
C LEU A 177 5.94 8.66 4.60
N GLY A 178 5.17 9.20 3.64
CA GLY A 178 5.43 10.49 2.99
C GLY A 178 5.67 10.41 1.49
N VAL A 179 5.42 9.27 0.84
CA VAL A 179 5.64 9.07 -0.60
C VAL A 179 4.83 10.03 -1.45
N GLY A 180 3.54 10.24 -1.15
CA GLY A 180 2.68 11.13 -1.92
C GLY A 180 3.11 12.59 -1.81
N LEU A 181 3.50 13.02 -0.62
CA LEU A 181 4.05 14.37 -0.36
C LEU A 181 5.33 14.60 -1.18
N LEU A 182 6.28 13.65 -1.14
CA LEU A 182 7.55 13.78 -1.88
C LEU A 182 7.35 13.73 -3.39
N CYS A 183 6.50 12.86 -3.91
CA CYS A 183 6.15 12.85 -5.33
C CYS A 183 5.50 14.19 -5.77
N THR A 184 4.68 14.79 -4.91
CA THR A 184 4.08 16.11 -5.17
C THR A 184 5.13 17.21 -5.16
N ALA A 185 6.02 17.23 -4.16
CA ALA A 185 7.12 18.18 -4.06
C ALA A 185 8.07 18.06 -5.26
N ASN A 186 8.40 16.84 -5.69
CA ASN A 186 9.26 16.59 -6.85
C ASN A 186 8.67 17.17 -8.16
N ARG A 187 7.35 17.05 -8.35
CA ARG A 187 6.66 17.58 -9.54
C ARG A 187 6.73 19.09 -9.69
N VAL A 188 6.91 19.81 -8.59
CA VAL A 188 7.05 21.28 -8.59
C VAL A 188 8.50 21.73 -8.38
N GLY A 189 9.45 20.78 -8.34
CA GLY A 189 10.88 21.06 -8.21
C GLY A 189 11.33 21.42 -6.79
N GLU A 190 10.55 21.08 -5.76
CA GLU A 190 10.83 21.41 -4.36
C GLU A 190 11.40 20.24 -3.54
N ALA A 191 11.41 19.02 -4.08
CA ALA A 191 12.07 17.88 -3.45
C ALA A 191 13.57 17.86 -3.77
N ALA A 192 14.41 17.61 -2.77
CA ALA A 192 15.83 17.36 -3.00
C ALA A 192 16.03 15.96 -3.66
N PRO A 193 17.09 15.79 -4.50
CA PRO A 193 17.35 14.49 -5.13
C PRO A 193 17.43 13.33 -4.14
N GLU A 194 18.05 13.53 -2.97
CA GLU A 194 18.22 12.53 -1.93
C GLU A 194 16.89 12.14 -1.26
N GLU A 195 15.94 13.10 -1.12
CA GLU A 195 14.60 12.88 -0.62
C GLU A 195 13.82 11.98 -1.59
N MET A 196 13.90 12.27 -2.89
CA MET A 196 13.25 11.47 -3.92
C MET A 196 13.88 10.08 -4.09
N GLU A 197 15.21 9.96 -3.97
CA GLU A 197 15.86 8.65 -3.92
C GLU A 197 15.39 7.79 -2.75
N ALA A 198 15.21 8.38 -1.56
CA ALA A 198 14.69 7.66 -0.41
C ALA A 198 13.25 7.17 -0.66
N ALA A 199 12.39 7.99 -1.28
CA ALA A 199 11.05 7.59 -1.67
C ALA A 199 11.06 6.46 -2.71
N ILE A 200 11.89 6.54 -3.75
CA ILE A 200 12.05 5.50 -4.78
C ILE A 200 12.54 4.19 -4.15
N ARG A 201 13.56 4.23 -3.30
CA ARG A 201 14.03 3.03 -2.59
C ARG A 201 12.92 2.39 -1.77
N SER A 202 12.13 3.19 -1.05
CA SER A 202 10.97 2.68 -0.30
C SER A 202 9.96 2.02 -1.23
N MET A 203 9.56 2.69 -2.32
CA MET A 203 8.57 2.19 -3.28
C MET A 203 9.02 0.94 -4.04
N THR A 204 10.32 0.77 -4.29
CA THR A 204 10.88 -0.40 -5.01
C THR A 204 11.27 -1.55 -4.09
N THR A 205 11.23 -1.37 -2.78
CA THR A 205 11.49 -2.45 -1.79
C THR A 205 10.27 -3.33 -1.64
N LEU A 206 10.40 -4.64 -1.90
CA LEU A 206 9.33 -5.62 -1.71
C LEU A 206 8.99 -5.78 -0.22
N ASN A 207 7.72 -5.95 0.10
CA ASN A 207 7.26 -6.34 1.43
C ASN A 207 7.53 -7.82 1.76
N LYS A 208 8.19 -8.56 0.86
CA LYS A 208 8.55 -9.97 1.00
C LYS A 208 9.32 -10.27 2.29
N THR A 209 10.42 -9.55 2.53
CA THR A 209 11.25 -9.75 3.73
C THR A 209 10.46 -9.49 5.01
N ALA A 210 9.62 -8.44 5.03
CA ALA A 210 8.76 -8.15 6.18
C ALA A 210 7.77 -9.29 6.43
N ALA A 211 7.10 -9.79 5.37
CA ALA A 211 6.15 -10.90 5.48
C ALA A 211 6.83 -12.21 5.93
N GLU A 212 8.00 -12.56 5.35
CA GLU A 212 8.74 -13.77 5.70
C GLU A 212 9.21 -13.77 7.18
N ILE A 213 9.66 -12.62 7.68
CA ILE A 213 10.05 -12.46 9.08
C ILE A 213 8.80 -12.54 9.98
N SER A 214 7.73 -11.83 9.63
CA SER A 214 6.49 -11.77 10.43
C SER A 214 5.84 -13.12 10.66
N ARG A 215 5.96 -14.07 9.72
CA ARG A 215 5.44 -15.44 9.86
C ARG A 215 6.03 -16.25 11.03
N LYS A 216 7.15 -15.80 11.62
CA LYS A 216 7.78 -16.44 12.78
C LYS A 216 7.14 -16.02 14.11
N TYR A 217 6.29 -15.03 14.09
CA TYR A 217 5.69 -14.36 15.23
C TYR A 217 4.17 -14.43 15.19
N ARG A 218 3.53 -14.14 16.29
CA ARG A 218 2.06 -14.08 16.37
C ARG A 218 1.54 -12.74 15.85
N VAL A 219 1.22 -12.71 14.58
CA VAL A 219 0.56 -11.59 13.91
C VAL A 219 -0.92 -11.94 13.80
N HIS A 220 -1.79 -11.12 14.36
CA HIS A 220 -3.24 -11.35 14.37
C HIS A 220 -3.93 -10.70 13.18
N ALA A 221 -3.45 -9.53 12.71
CA ALA A 221 -3.99 -8.87 11.53
C ALA A 221 -2.84 -8.19 10.76
N ALA A 222 -3.03 -8.06 9.45
CA ALA A 222 -2.09 -7.37 8.57
C ALA A 222 -2.83 -6.69 7.43
N THR A 223 -2.28 -5.58 6.93
CA THR A 223 -2.62 -4.92 5.66
C THR A 223 -1.37 -4.20 5.14
N ASP A 224 -1.33 -3.83 3.87
CA ASP A 224 -0.33 -2.91 3.38
C ASP A 224 -0.86 -1.47 3.36
N VAL A 225 0.02 -0.51 3.56
CA VAL A 225 -0.35 0.90 3.61
C VAL A 225 -0.19 1.53 2.24
N THR A 226 -1.31 1.76 1.56
CA THR A 226 -1.32 2.28 0.18
C THR A 226 -2.19 3.54 0.03
N GLY A 227 -3.05 3.61 -0.97
CA GLY A 227 -3.74 4.82 -1.42
C GLY A 227 -4.70 5.45 -0.41
N PHE A 228 -5.20 4.69 0.55
CA PHE A 228 -6.10 5.20 1.60
C PHE A 228 -5.35 5.79 2.80
N SER A 229 -4.04 5.86 2.75
CA SER A 229 -3.14 6.36 3.80
C SER A 229 -3.01 5.43 5.01
N PHE A 230 -2.06 5.75 5.89
CA PHE A 230 -1.89 5.02 7.14
C PHE A 230 -3.17 5.03 8.00
N LEU A 231 -3.79 6.19 8.18
CA LEU A 231 -5.01 6.31 9.00
C LEU A 231 -6.23 5.66 8.34
N GLY A 232 -6.31 5.63 7.02
CA GLY A 232 -7.40 4.95 6.31
C GLY A 232 -7.34 3.45 6.46
N HIS A 233 -6.18 2.83 6.24
CA HIS A 233 -6.01 1.39 6.44
C HIS A 233 -6.13 1.00 7.92
N LEU A 234 -5.67 1.86 8.83
CA LEU A 234 -5.89 1.65 10.27
C LEU A 234 -7.38 1.68 10.64
N HIS A 235 -8.17 2.59 10.04
CA HIS A 235 -9.61 2.64 10.20
C HIS A 235 -10.29 1.34 9.71
N GLU A 236 -9.84 0.80 8.57
CA GLU A 236 -10.31 -0.49 8.06
C GLU A 236 -9.95 -1.62 9.03
N MET A 237 -8.72 -1.64 9.57
CA MET A 237 -8.25 -2.61 10.57
C MET A 237 -9.06 -2.55 11.87
N MET A 238 -9.45 -1.37 12.33
CA MET A 238 -10.29 -1.23 13.53
C MET A 238 -11.74 -1.69 13.28
N GLY A 239 -12.21 -1.67 12.04
CA GLY A 239 -13.49 -2.24 11.60
C GLY A 239 -14.72 -1.75 12.34
N GLY A 240 -14.65 -0.59 13.01
CA GLY A 240 -15.70 -0.07 13.88
C GLY A 240 -15.91 -0.85 15.20
N LYS A 241 -15.12 -1.89 15.45
CA LYS A 241 -15.23 -2.80 16.61
C LYS A 241 -14.15 -2.53 17.68
N LEU A 242 -13.06 -1.90 17.27
CA LEU A 242 -11.88 -1.64 18.09
C LEU A 242 -11.55 -0.15 18.08
N SER A 243 -10.60 0.25 18.92
CA SER A 243 -9.96 1.55 18.91
C SER A 243 -8.45 1.38 18.99
N CYS A 244 -7.70 2.42 18.72
CA CYS A 244 -6.24 2.39 18.88
C CYS A 244 -5.67 3.74 19.31
N ILE A 245 -4.46 3.68 19.87
CA ILE A 245 -3.63 4.85 20.08
C ILE A 245 -2.39 4.74 19.22
N ILE A 246 -2.01 5.84 18.57
CA ILE A 246 -0.83 5.98 17.73
C ILE A 246 0.11 7.01 18.35
N HIS A 247 1.38 6.65 18.45
CA HIS A 247 2.46 7.52 18.91
C HIS A 247 3.10 8.19 17.70
N ALA A 248 2.75 9.45 17.42
CA ALA A 248 3.18 10.17 16.23
C ALA A 248 4.72 10.20 16.07
N ASN A 249 5.44 10.40 17.18
CA ASN A 249 6.90 10.41 17.21
C ASN A 249 7.56 9.04 16.94
N ALA A 250 6.82 7.94 17.01
CA ALA A 250 7.30 6.60 16.68
C ALA A 250 7.07 6.22 15.20
N VAL A 251 6.25 6.98 14.47
CA VAL A 251 5.97 6.70 13.06
C VAL A 251 7.19 7.06 12.21
N PRO A 252 7.75 6.12 11.45
CA PRO A 252 8.86 6.42 10.55
C PRO A 252 8.38 7.30 9.39
N VAL A 253 9.10 8.40 9.13
CA VAL A 253 8.79 9.39 8.07
C VAL A 253 9.96 9.51 7.13
N LEU A 254 9.69 9.60 5.83
CA LEU A 254 10.70 9.84 4.80
C LEU A 254 11.31 11.24 4.96
N PRO A 255 12.63 11.41 4.79
CA PRO A 255 13.26 12.72 4.80
C PRO A 255 12.58 13.68 3.82
N GLY A 256 12.26 14.89 4.28
CA GLY A 256 11.60 15.92 3.47
C GLY A 256 10.07 15.87 3.45
N ALA A 257 9.42 14.79 3.90
CA ALA A 257 7.96 14.68 3.84
C ALA A 257 7.24 15.71 4.72
N GLU A 258 7.67 15.92 5.96
CA GLU A 258 7.09 16.95 6.84
C GLU A 258 7.34 18.36 6.29
N LYS A 259 8.53 18.64 5.73
CA LYS A 259 8.85 19.89 5.05
C LYS A 259 7.90 20.15 3.87
N ALA A 260 7.62 19.11 3.07
CA ALA A 260 6.66 19.22 1.96
C ALA A 260 5.24 19.50 2.47
N ALA A 261 4.83 18.86 3.57
CA ALA A 261 3.54 19.10 4.21
C ALA A 261 3.41 20.54 4.74
N ASP A 262 4.44 21.06 5.40
CA ASP A 262 4.49 22.46 5.89
C ASP A 262 4.45 23.48 4.73
N ALA A 263 4.97 23.11 3.57
CA ALA A 263 4.88 23.90 2.35
C ALA A 263 3.53 23.70 1.59
N PHE A 264 2.57 23.01 2.17
CA PHE A 264 1.25 22.69 1.59
C PHE A 264 1.31 21.89 0.27
N LEU A 265 2.35 21.07 0.09
CA LEU A 265 2.56 20.24 -1.10
C LEU A 265 1.91 18.86 -0.94
N TYR A 266 0.69 18.80 -0.50
CA TYR A 266 -0.05 17.57 -0.32
C TYR A 266 -0.96 17.22 -1.50
N THR A 267 -1.36 15.95 -1.57
CA THR A 267 -2.14 15.41 -2.68
C THR A 267 -3.64 15.65 -2.49
N ALA A 268 -4.38 15.74 -3.60
CA ALA A 268 -5.84 15.71 -3.55
C ALA A 268 -6.38 14.40 -2.94
N ALA A 269 -5.61 13.30 -3.06
CA ALA A 269 -5.97 12.03 -2.43
C ALA A 269 -5.82 12.09 -0.91
N GLY A 270 -4.76 12.72 -0.37
CA GLY A 270 -4.59 12.97 1.06
C GLY A 270 -5.77 13.76 1.64
N GLN A 271 -6.23 14.78 0.93
CA GLN A 271 -7.42 15.52 1.36
C GLN A 271 -8.71 14.70 1.31
N ARG A 272 -8.86 13.82 0.32
CA ARG A 272 -9.98 12.85 0.31
C ARG A 272 -9.91 11.88 1.49
N ASN A 273 -8.71 11.39 1.81
CA ASN A 273 -8.47 10.51 2.96
C ASN A 273 -8.80 11.22 4.28
N ARG A 274 -8.32 12.47 4.45
CA ARG A 274 -8.65 13.30 5.63
C ARG A 274 -10.16 13.51 5.77
N ASN A 275 -10.86 13.83 4.68
CA ASN A 275 -12.31 14.01 4.71
C ASN A 275 -13.09 12.72 5.03
N HIS A 276 -12.57 11.56 4.64
CA HIS A 276 -13.21 10.26 4.87
C HIS A 276 -12.95 9.74 6.28
N THR A 277 -11.69 9.71 6.69
CA THR A 277 -11.24 9.06 7.94
C THR A 277 -11.15 10.05 9.10
N GLY A 278 -10.94 11.33 8.83
CA GLY A 278 -10.78 12.37 9.86
C GLY A 278 -11.86 12.41 10.94
N PRO A 279 -13.14 12.17 10.64
CA PRO A 279 -14.21 12.09 11.66
C PRO A 279 -13.99 11.01 12.73
N PHE A 280 -13.16 10.02 12.49
CA PHE A 280 -12.84 8.93 13.41
C PHE A 280 -11.52 9.15 14.17
N VAL A 281 -10.80 10.24 13.88
CA VAL A 281 -9.45 10.52 14.39
C VAL A 281 -9.46 11.72 15.32
N ARG A 282 -8.77 11.59 16.45
CA ARG A 282 -8.42 12.70 17.36
C ARG A 282 -6.91 12.87 17.38
N PHE A 283 -6.44 14.10 17.15
CA PHE A 283 -5.03 14.47 17.30
C PHE A 283 -4.82 15.21 18.63
N GLU A 284 -3.78 14.82 19.37
CA GLU A 284 -3.40 15.38 20.66
C GLU A 284 -1.93 15.84 20.61
N ASN A 285 -1.72 17.17 20.50
CA ASN A 285 -0.41 17.81 20.39
C ASN A 285 0.44 17.36 19.18
N VAL A 286 -0.19 16.97 18.09
CA VAL A 286 0.49 16.57 16.86
C VAL A 286 0.63 17.78 15.94
N SER A 287 1.77 17.93 15.26
CA SER A 287 1.99 19.01 14.29
C SER A 287 1.09 18.84 13.06
N PHE A 288 0.74 19.95 12.42
CA PHE A 288 -0.02 19.91 11.16
C PHE A 288 0.71 19.08 10.09
N ALA A 289 2.03 19.21 9.97
CA ALA A 289 2.82 18.46 9.02
C ALA A 289 2.69 16.94 9.24
N MET A 290 2.77 16.50 10.50
CA MET A 290 2.61 15.08 10.83
C MET A 290 1.19 14.58 10.60
N GLU A 291 0.16 15.39 10.86
CA GLU A 291 -1.21 15.04 10.48
C GLU A 291 -1.35 14.78 8.98
N GLU A 292 -0.76 15.66 8.12
CA GLU A 292 -0.78 15.48 6.67
C GLU A 292 0.02 14.24 6.22
N VAL A 293 1.14 13.93 6.88
CA VAL A 293 1.91 12.68 6.64
C VAL A 293 1.06 11.45 6.92
N LEU A 294 0.26 11.46 7.99
CA LEU A 294 -0.57 10.32 8.37
C LEU A 294 -1.78 10.11 7.43
N PHE A 295 -2.25 11.18 6.74
CA PHE A 295 -3.27 11.11 5.70
C PHE A 295 -2.70 10.97 4.29
N ASP A 296 -1.37 11.03 4.13
CA ASP A 296 -0.72 10.96 2.82
C ASP A 296 -0.90 9.58 2.18
N PRO A 297 -1.38 9.51 0.92
CA PRO A 297 -1.45 8.23 0.21
C PRO A 297 -0.06 7.68 -0.06
N GLN A 298 0.14 6.41 0.22
CA GLN A 298 1.38 5.73 -0.07
C GLN A 298 1.26 4.93 -1.37
N THR A 299 2.31 4.89 -2.17
CA THR A 299 2.47 3.94 -3.27
C THR A 299 3.50 2.93 -2.84
N SER A 300 3.18 1.65 -2.89
CA SER A 300 4.04 0.56 -2.42
C SER A 300 4.54 0.78 -0.97
N GLY A 301 3.63 1.14 -0.07
CA GLY A 301 3.95 1.35 1.34
C GLY A 301 4.30 0.05 2.06
N GLY A 302 4.54 0.16 3.37
CA GLY A 302 4.90 -0.98 4.22
C GLY A 302 3.69 -1.77 4.70
N LEU A 303 3.95 -2.91 5.31
CA LEU A 303 2.93 -3.64 6.06
C LEU A 303 2.64 -2.92 7.39
N LEU A 304 1.37 -2.86 7.74
CA LEU A 304 0.87 -2.52 9.05
C LEU A 304 0.39 -3.81 9.71
N LEU A 305 1.04 -4.19 10.81
CA LEU A 305 0.85 -5.47 11.49
C LEU A 305 0.26 -5.24 12.89
N ALA A 306 -0.77 -6.00 13.26
CA ALA A 306 -1.21 -6.13 14.65
C ALA A 306 -0.55 -7.37 15.26
N VAL A 307 0.32 -7.16 16.24
CA VAL A 307 1.26 -8.16 16.75
C VAL A 307 1.01 -8.40 18.23
N ASP A 308 0.97 -9.68 18.64
CA ASP A 308 0.92 -10.04 20.06
C ASP A 308 2.01 -9.28 20.86
N PRO A 309 1.67 -8.64 21.97
CA PRO A 309 2.61 -7.80 22.72
C PRO A 309 3.87 -8.55 23.19
N ALA A 310 3.81 -9.87 23.38
CA ALA A 310 4.97 -10.65 23.77
C ALA A 310 5.98 -10.85 22.63
N ASP A 311 5.56 -10.71 21.38
CA ASP A 311 6.37 -10.93 20.18
C ASP A 311 6.81 -9.62 19.51
N ALA A 312 6.09 -8.51 19.75
CA ALA A 312 6.24 -7.28 19.01
C ALA A 312 7.67 -6.68 19.03
N ALA A 313 8.31 -6.64 20.20
CA ALA A 313 9.66 -6.09 20.33
C ALA A 313 10.72 -6.96 19.62
N ALA A 314 10.58 -8.28 19.66
CA ALA A 314 11.48 -9.21 18.97
C ALA A 314 11.30 -9.11 17.44
N LEU A 315 10.06 -9.01 16.95
CA LEU A 315 9.75 -8.79 15.54
C LEU A 315 10.32 -7.46 15.05
N GLU A 316 10.11 -6.35 15.78
CA GLU A 316 10.67 -5.05 15.41
C GLU A 316 12.20 -5.11 15.29
N GLN A 317 12.87 -5.76 16.25
CA GLN A 317 14.32 -5.91 16.23
C GLN A 317 14.82 -6.72 15.03
N GLU A 318 14.14 -7.83 14.69
CA GLU A 318 14.53 -8.66 13.53
C GLU A 318 14.31 -7.92 12.20
N LEU A 319 13.19 -7.19 12.07
CA LEU A 319 12.91 -6.36 10.89
C LEU A 319 13.96 -5.25 10.70
N ARG A 320 14.33 -4.56 11.79
CA ARG A 320 15.39 -3.55 11.77
C ARG A 320 16.75 -4.14 11.42
N ALA A 321 17.07 -5.32 11.93
CA ALA A 321 18.31 -6.04 11.58
C ALA A 321 18.35 -6.46 10.12
N ALA A 322 17.20 -6.66 9.50
CA ALA A 322 17.05 -6.89 8.05
C ALA A 322 17.10 -5.58 7.21
N GLY A 323 17.32 -4.41 7.83
CA GLY A 323 17.44 -3.11 7.17
C GLY A 323 16.12 -2.40 6.89
N LEU A 324 15.01 -2.86 7.44
CA LEU A 324 13.71 -2.20 7.31
C LEU A 324 13.53 -1.10 8.37
N PRO A 325 12.90 0.05 8.06
CA PRO A 325 12.63 1.12 9.02
C PRO A 325 11.41 0.79 9.88
N ALA A 326 11.36 -0.46 10.39
CA ALA A 326 10.24 -0.95 11.17
C ALA A 326 10.14 -0.25 12.53
N SER A 327 8.91 0.05 12.97
CA SER A 327 8.64 0.69 14.25
C SER A 327 7.31 0.24 14.83
N ILE A 328 7.29 0.01 16.15
CA ILE A 328 6.03 -0.10 16.90
C ILE A 328 5.46 1.31 17.04
N VAL A 329 4.35 1.58 16.36
CA VAL A 329 3.74 2.90 16.20
C VAL A 329 2.53 3.12 17.11
N GLY A 330 2.05 2.08 17.81
CA GLY A 330 0.88 2.20 18.67
C GLY A 330 0.38 0.86 19.20
N GLU A 331 -0.86 0.87 19.67
CA GLU A 331 -1.51 -0.34 20.19
C GLU A 331 -3.01 -0.32 19.97
N ILE A 332 -3.60 -1.51 19.86
CA ILE A 332 -5.04 -1.74 19.75
C ILE A 332 -5.66 -1.74 21.14
N LEU A 333 -6.78 -1.04 21.28
CA LEU A 333 -7.54 -0.89 22.51
C LEU A 333 -8.95 -1.48 22.34
N PRO A 334 -9.63 -1.85 23.45
CA PRO A 334 -11.06 -2.07 23.42
C PRO A 334 -11.77 -0.85 22.84
N LYS A 335 -12.92 -1.04 22.18
CA LYS A 335 -13.70 0.03 21.54
C LYS A 335 -13.95 1.19 22.50
N GLN A 336 -13.61 2.38 22.06
CA GLN A 336 -13.80 3.65 22.74
C GLN A 336 -14.71 4.57 21.89
N GLU A 337 -15.06 5.75 22.43
CA GLU A 337 -15.82 6.77 21.71
C GLU A 337 -15.10 7.24 20.46
N ILE A 338 -13.80 7.51 20.59
CA ILE A 338 -12.91 7.84 19.47
C ILE A 338 -12.20 6.57 19.00
N GLU A 339 -12.23 6.32 17.71
CA GLU A 339 -11.66 5.11 17.15
C GLU A 339 -10.13 5.16 17.10
N ILE A 340 -9.57 6.26 16.61
CA ILE A 340 -8.13 6.46 16.47
C ILE A 340 -7.72 7.72 17.25
N THR A 341 -6.87 7.57 18.25
CA THR A 341 -6.21 8.70 18.92
C THR A 341 -4.76 8.75 18.51
N VAL A 342 -4.32 9.86 17.96
CA VAL A 342 -2.91 10.10 17.62
C VAL A 342 -2.33 11.10 18.61
N SER A 343 -1.24 10.74 19.27
CA SER A 343 -0.61 11.56 20.30
C SER A 343 0.91 11.63 20.10
N ASP A 344 1.49 12.75 20.45
CA ASP A 344 2.95 12.98 20.44
C ASP A 344 3.62 12.60 21.77
N LYS A 345 2.92 11.87 22.64
CA LYS A 345 3.40 11.46 23.95
C LYS A 345 4.02 10.08 23.92
#